data_ae49e4ab84976e1ab928f340457b87f5
#
_entry.id   ae49e4ab84976e1ab928f340457b87f5
#
_cell.length_a   1.000
_cell.length_b   1.000
_cell.length_c   1.000
_cell.angle_alpha   90.00
_cell.angle_beta   90.00
_cell.angle_gamma   90.00
#
_symmetry.space_group_name_H-M   'P 1'
#
loop_
_entity.id
_entity.type
_entity.pdbx_description
1 polymer ?
#
loop_
_entity_poly.entity_id
_entity_poly.type
_entity_poly.pdbx_seq_one_letter_code
_entity_poly.pdbx_strand_id
1 'polypeptide(L)'
;MGKSEKQIEKEKARNQRIIDTAFQIFVEKKIEAVTMEEIARKAGIGRATLFRCYSSKPELVMAVCTAKWKAYFDKLDAIRPLESIHDIPAIDRFIFTLDGYIDMYQNHKDLLQYNDNFNHYMVHQKGIAAEKYEEFYKSLYSMNTRLHWMYEKAKEDKTFRTDIPEEQFFRVTFHSMMATCAYYAGGFIWGSEENKDYTE
;
A
#
# COMPACT_ATOMS: atom_id res chain seq x y z
N MET A 1 -6.51 23.92 26.55
CA MET A 1 -7.83 23.25 26.47
C MET A 1 -7.76 22.14 25.44
N GLY A 2 -7.93 20.88 25.84
CA GLY A 2 -7.97 19.73 24.92
C GLY A 2 -9.22 19.77 24.03
N LYS A 3 -9.13 19.19 22.82
CA LYS A 3 -10.28 19.03 21.93
C LYS A 3 -11.30 18.07 22.56
N SER A 4 -12.59 18.32 22.39
CA SER A 4 -13.63 17.38 22.83
C SER A 4 -13.59 16.11 21.95
N GLU A 5 -14.02 14.94 22.49
CA GLU A 5 -14.13 13.68 21.75
C GLU A 5 -14.89 13.85 20.43
N LYS A 6 -16.00 14.58 20.45
CA LYS A 6 -16.80 14.90 19.25
C LYS A 6 -16.03 15.70 18.20
N GLN A 7 -15.09 16.56 18.62
CA GLN A 7 -14.24 17.31 17.70
C GLN A 7 -13.18 16.38 17.06
N ILE A 8 -12.58 15.49 17.86
CA ILE A 8 -11.60 14.51 17.39
C ILE A 8 -12.25 13.57 16.35
N GLU A 9 -13.45 13.10 16.64
CA GLU A 9 -14.19 12.20 15.75
C GLU A 9 -14.57 12.87 14.42
N LYS A 10 -15.02 14.12 14.45
CA LYS A 10 -15.26 14.92 13.23
C LYS A 10 -13.99 15.13 12.41
N GLU A 11 -12.85 15.36 13.05
CA GLU A 11 -11.57 15.52 12.38
C GLU A 11 -11.14 14.19 11.72
N LYS A 12 -11.26 13.06 12.41
CA LYS A 12 -10.99 11.73 11.85
C LYS A 12 -11.87 11.44 10.63
N ALA A 13 -13.18 11.63 10.76
CA ALA A 13 -14.11 11.40 9.65
C ALA A 13 -13.81 12.30 8.44
N ARG A 14 -13.46 13.57 8.67
CA ARG A 14 -13.05 14.49 7.61
C ARG A 14 -11.76 14.02 6.93
N ASN A 15 -10.74 13.65 7.71
CA ASN A 15 -9.47 13.20 7.17
C ASN A 15 -9.64 11.91 6.36
N GLN A 16 -10.44 10.96 6.87
CA GLN A 16 -10.77 9.74 6.12
C GLN A 16 -11.43 10.07 4.78
N ARG A 17 -12.41 10.97 4.76
CA ARG A 17 -13.06 11.40 3.51
C ARG A 17 -12.08 12.05 2.54
N ILE A 18 -11.12 12.86 3.03
CA ILE A 18 -10.08 13.43 2.17
C ILE A 18 -9.23 12.32 1.54
N ILE A 19 -8.76 11.37 2.35
CA ILE A 19 -7.95 10.23 1.91
C ILE A 19 -8.69 9.40 0.85
N ASP A 20 -9.94 9.02 1.11
CA ASP A 20 -10.71 8.18 0.20
C ASP A 20 -11.02 8.91 -1.12
N THR A 21 -11.37 10.20 -1.03
CA THR A 21 -11.60 11.03 -2.22
C THR A 21 -10.33 11.20 -3.05
N ALA A 22 -9.20 11.50 -2.40
CA ALA A 22 -7.91 11.68 -3.08
C ALA A 22 -7.47 10.36 -3.74
N PHE A 23 -7.59 9.23 -3.04
CA PHE A 23 -7.27 7.91 -3.59
C PHE A 23 -8.03 7.63 -4.89
N GLN A 24 -9.36 7.75 -4.87
CA GLN A 24 -10.18 7.50 -6.05
C GLN A 24 -9.77 8.38 -7.24
N ILE A 25 -9.57 9.68 -7.01
CA ILE A 25 -9.19 10.60 -8.09
C ILE A 25 -7.79 10.28 -8.63
N PHE A 26 -6.85 9.90 -7.76
CA PHE A 26 -5.50 9.54 -8.16
C PHE A 26 -5.46 8.25 -8.98
N VAL A 27 -6.31 7.28 -8.68
CA VAL A 27 -6.47 6.06 -9.49
C VAL A 27 -7.08 6.41 -10.86
N GLU A 28 -8.15 7.22 -10.89
CA GLU A 28 -8.84 7.59 -12.12
C GLU A 28 -7.99 8.42 -13.10
N LYS A 29 -7.22 9.40 -12.58
CA LYS A 29 -6.59 10.46 -13.39
C LYS A 29 -5.07 10.47 -13.37
N LYS A 30 -4.43 9.61 -12.60
CA LYS A 30 -3.02 9.67 -12.17
C LYS A 30 -2.73 10.88 -11.27
N ILE A 31 -1.70 10.72 -10.42
CA ILE A 31 -1.38 11.73 -9.38
C ILE A 31 -1.00 13.07 -10.00
N GLU A 32 -0.20 13.10 -11.07
CA GLU A 32 0.31 14.31 -11.70
C GLU A 32 -0.81 15.24 -12.18
N ALA A 33 -1.86 14.67 -12.76
CA ALA A 33 -2.95 15.43 -13.38
C ALA A 33 -3.94 16.04 -12.38
N VAL A 34 -3.87 15.68 -11.10
CA VAL A 34 -4.84 16.08 -10.06
C VAL A 34 -4.33 17.29 -9.29
N THR A 35 -5.20 18.26 -9.01
CA THR A 35 -4.87 19.43 -8.18
C THR A 35 -5.46 19.33 -6.78
N MET A 36 -4.86 20.02 -5.81
CA MET A 36 -5.38 20.13 -4.45
C MET A 36 -6.77 20.76 -4.40
N GLU A 37 -7.04 21.71 -5.29
CA GLU A 37 -8.34 22.37 -5.45
C GLU A 37 -9.43 21.38 -5.90
N GLU A 38 -9.11 20.51 -6.84
CA GLU A 38 -10.02 19.46 -7.28
C GLU A 38 -10.36 18.48 -6.15
N ILE A 39 -9.35 18.06 -5.39
CA ILE A 39 -9.55 17.18 -4.23
C ILE A 39 -10.44 17.87 -3.18
N ALA A 40 -10.16 19.13 -2.82
CA ALA A 40 -10.95 19.87 -1.84
C ALA A 40 -12.43 19.96 -2.28
N ARG A 41 -12.68 20.31 -3.56
CA ARG A 41 -14.02 20.39 -4.12
C ARG A 41 -14.76 19.05 -4.07
N LYS A 42 -14.12 17.95 -4.50
CA LYS A 42 -14.73 16.61 -4.50
C LYS A 42 -14.94 16.07 -3.07
N ALA A 43 -14.03 16.38 -2.14
CA ALA A 43 -14.18 16.03 -0.73
C ALA A 43 -15.21 16.89 0.03
N GLY A 44 -15.79 17.90 -0.63
CA GLY A 44 -16.78 18.80 0.00
C GLY A 44 -16.20 19.64 1.12
N ILE A 45 -14.94 20.11 0.99
CA ILE A 45 -14.25 20.97 1.95
C ILE A 45 -13.66 22.20 1.30
N GLY A 46 -13.45 23.24 2.09
CA GLY A 46 -12.76 24.45 1.62
C GLY A 46 -11.26 24.18 1.39
N ARG A 47 -10.69 24.85 0.37
CA ARG A 47 -9.24 24.80 0.04
C ARG A 47 -8.37 25.03 1.27
N ALA A 48 -8.65 26.09 2.04
CA ALA A 48 -7.89 26.41 3.27
C ALA A 48 -7.94 25.28 4.30
N THR A 49 -9.05 24.52 4.37
CA THR A 49 -9.17 23.38 5.26
C THR A 49 -8.29 22.22 4.79
N LEU A 50 -8.22 21.95 3.47
CA LEU A 50 -7.34 20.93 2.93
C LEU A 50 -5.87 21.25 3.19
N PHE A 51 -5.44 22.48 2.91
CA PHE A 51 -4.04 22.92 3.12
C PHE A 51 -3.64 22.96 4.60
N ARG A 52 -4.60 23.12 5.52
CA ARG A 52 -4.34 22.98 6.95
C ARG A 52 -4.15 21.52 7.37
N CYS A 53 -4.76 20.57 6.66
CA CYS A 53 -4.60 19.13 6.94
C CYS A 53 -3.34 18.57 6.28
N TYR A 54 -3.04 19.01 5.04
CA TYR A 54 -1.92 18.57 4.23
C TYR A 54 -1.32 19.78 3.54
N SER A 55 -0.10 20.15 3.94
CA SER A 55 0.56 21.39 3.48
C SER A 55 0.91 21.38 1.99
N SER A 56 1.01 20.19 1.41
CA SER A 56 1.36 20.00 0.00
C SER A 56 0.72 18.74 -0.59
N LYS A 57 0.69 18.67 -1.93
CA LYS A 57 0.22 17.48 -2.64
C LYS A 57 1.07 16.25 -2.35
N PRO A 58 2.43 16.31 -2.35
CA PRO A 58 3.25 15.15 -1.97
C PRO A 58 2.96 14.63 -0.56
N GLU A 59 2.68 15.52 0.40
CA GLU A 59 2.29 15.11 1.75
C GLU A 59 0.96 14.36 1.76
N LEU A 60 -0.04 14.84 1.03
CA LEU A 60 -1.32 14.15 0.88
C LEU A 60 -1.16 12.80 0.17
N VAL A 61 -0.37 12.74 -0.89
CA VAL A 61 -0.07 11.49 -1.62
C VAL A 61 0.57 10.46 -0.69
N MET A 62 1.54 10.86 0.12
CA MET A 62 2.15 9.97 1.13
C MET A 62 1.13 9.49 2.17
N ALA A 63 0.29 10.39 2.67
CA ALA A 63 -0.74 10.05 3.65
C ALA A 63 -1.78 9.07 3.08
N VAL A 64 -2.16 9.22 1.82
CA VAL A 64 -3.05 8.26 1.12
C VAL A 64 -2.39 6.90 1.02
N CYS A 65 -1.12 6.84 0.61
CA CYS A 65 -0.36 5.60 0.52
C CYS A 65 -0.31 4.87 1.87
N THR A 66 0.10 5.59 2.91
CA THR A 66 0.18 5.07 4.29
C THR A 66 -1.15 4.50 4.76
N ALA A 67 -2.26 5.25 4.56
CA ALA A 67 -3.58 4.84 5.02
C ALA A 67 -4.09 3.60 4.26
N LYS A 68 -3.88 3.52 2.94
CA LYS A 68 -4.35 2.41 2.13
C LYS A 68 -3.57 1.12 2.38
N TRP A 69 -2.25 1.19 2.48
CA TRP A 69 -1.43 0.04 2.85
C TRP A 69 -1.72 -0.44 4.27
N LYS A 70 -1.84 0.49 5.22
CA LYS A 70 -2.23 0.12 6.58
C LYS A 70 -3.55 -0.63 6.61
N ALA A 71 -4.58 -0.12 5.93
CA ALA A 71 -5.88 -0.77 5.88
C ALA A 71 -5.82 -2.18 5.23
N TYR A 72 -4.96 -2.37 4.23
CA TYR A 72 -4.74 -3.68 3.61
C TYR A 72 -4.07 -4.66 4.59
N PHE A 73 -2.97 -4.23 5.25
CA PHE A 73 -2.28 -5.11 6.20
C PHE A 73 -3.08 -5.37 7.47
N ASP A 74 -3.86 -4.41 7.97
CA ASP A 74 -4.77 -4.63 9.10
C ASP A 74 -5.79 -5.76 8.78
N LYS A 75 -6.25 -5.87 7.53
CA LYS A 75 -7.12 -6.98 7.09
C LYS A 75 -6.37 -8.31 7.05
N LEU A 76 -5.15 -8.34 6.53
CA LEU A 76 -4.33 -9.56 6.52
C LEU A 76 -4.02 -10.01 7.94
N ASP A 77 -3.70 -9.09 8.84
CA ASP A 77 -3.42 -9.38 10.24
C ASP A 77 -4.67 -9.89 10.98
N ALA A 78 -5.86 -9.42 10.61
CA ALA A 78 -7.11 -9.96 11.15
C ALA A 78 -7.41 -11.40 10.69
N ILE A 79 -7.06 -11.74 9.43
CA ILE A 79 -7.21 -13.10 8.87
C ILE A 79 -6.18 -14.05 9.49
N ARG A 80 -4.94 -13.61 9.61
CA ARG A 80 -3.82 -14.41 10.11
C ARG A 80 -2.94 -13.54 11.02
N PRO A 81 -3.28 -13.45 12.32
CA PRO A 81 -2.50 -12.68 13.28
C PRO A 81 -1.02 -13.11 13.31
N LEU A 82 -0.12 -12.16 13.57
CA LEU A 82 1.33 -12.38 13.51
C LEU A 82 1.75 -13.54 14.46
N GLU A 83 1.13 -13.60 15.62
CA GLU A 83 1.40 -14.65 16.63
C GLU A 83 0.99 -16.05 16.15
N SER A 84 -0.01 -16.15 15.27
CA SER A 84 -0.52 -17.44 14.77
C SER A 84 0.38 -18.11 13.74
N ILE A 85 1.39 -17.42 13.22
CA ILE A 85 2.26 -17.96 12.17
C ILE A 85 3.55 -18.60 12.73
N HIS A 86 3.80 -18.54 14.03
CA HIS A 86 5.09 -18.92 14.62
C HIS A 86 5.51 -20.36 14.31
N ASP A 87 4.56 -21.30 14.33
CA ASP A 87 4.82 -22.72 14.11
C ASP A 87 4.57 -23.18 12.64
N ILE A 88 4.16 -22.25 11.77
CA ILE A 88 3.90 -22.56 10.37
C ILE A 88 5.26 -22.68 9.62
N PRO A 89 5.47 -23.73 8.81
CA PRO A 89 6.66 -23.86 7.96
C PRO A 89 6.90 -22.63 7.07
N ALA A 90 8.17 -22.31 6.83
CA ALA A 90 8.50 -21.10 6.06
C ALA A 90 7.92 -21.12 4.65
N ILE A 91 7.90 -22.29 4.00
CA ILE A 91 7.30 -22.41 2.65
C ILE A 91 5.80 -22.11 2.64
N ASP A 92 5.05 -22.50 3.67
CA ASP A 92 3.61 -22.24 3.73
C ASP A 92 3.33 -20.75 3.98
N ARG A 93 4.20 -20.08 4.75
CA ARG A 93 4.15 -18.61 4.90
C ARG A 93 4.47 -17.89 3.59
N PHE A 94 5.43 -18.45 2.81
CA PHE A 94 5.79 -17.91 1.50
C PHE A 94 4.63 -18.04 0.51
N ILE A 95 4.00 -19.21 0.44
CA ILE A 95 2.81 -19.46 -0.39
C ILE A 95 1.69 -18.49 0.01
N PHE A 96 1.41 -18.33 1.31
CA PHE A 96 0.42 -17.37 1.78
C PHE A 96 0.73 -15.92 1.34
N THR A 97 2.00 -15.56 1.30
CA THR A 97 2.40 -14.22 0.82
C THR A 97 2.16 -14.09 -0.69
N LEU A 98 2.43 -15.15 -1.47
CA LEU A 98 2.11 -15.16 -2.91
C LEU A 98 0.59 -15.08 -3.16
N ASP A 99 -0.21 -15.81 -2.39
CA ASP A 99 -1.68 -15.71 -2.44
C ASP A 99 -2.17 -14.29 -2.15
N GLY A 100 -1.48 -13.55 -1.28
CA GLY A 100 -1.75 -12.14 -1.05
C GLY A 100 -1.56 -11.26 -2.29
N TYR A 101 -0.61 -11.57 -3.19
CA TYR A 101 -0.47 -10.87 -4.46
C TYR A 101 -1.58 -11.23 -5.45
N ILE A 102 -2.03 -12.47 -5.44
CA ILE A 102 -3.18 -12.91 -6.24
C ILE A 102 -4.44 -12.18 -5.76
N ASP A 103 -4.67 -12.13 -4.44
CA ASP A 103 -5.78 -11.37 -3.86
C ASP A 103 -5.73 -9.87 -4.22
N MET A 104 -4.55 -9.25 -4.13
CA MET A 104 -4.38 -7.87 -4.57
C MET A 104 -4.77 -7.67 -6.03
N TYR A 105 -4.33 -8.56 -6.92
CA TYR A 105 -4.66 -8.48 -8.33
C TYR A 105 -6.16 -8.68 -8.58
N GLN A 106 -6.79 -9.64 -7.91
CA GLN A 106 -8.21 -9.95 -8.11
C GLN A 106 -9.13 -8.89 -7.48
N ASN A 107 -8.82 -8.41 -6.28
CA ASN A 107 -9.74 -7.66 -5.44
C ASN A 107 -9.31 -6.22 -5.14
N HIS A 108 -8.05 -5.84 -5.44
CA HIS A 108 -7.47 -4.54 -5.08
C HIS A 108 -6.63 -3.93 -6.22
N LYS A 109 -7.13 -4.03 -7.47
CA LYS A 109 -6.44 -3.47 -8.66
C LYS A 109 -6.21 -1.96 -8.53
N ASP A 110 -7.13 -1.26 -7.88
CA ASP A 110 -7.02 0.16 -7.58
C ASP A 110 -5.81 0.49 -6.68
N LEU A 111 -5.55 -0.34 -5.67
CA LEU A 111 -4.37 -0.20 -4.81
C LEU A 111 -3.07 -0.44 -5.58
N LEU A 112 -3.03 -1.44 -6.46
CA LEU A 112 -1.88 -1.72 -7.32
C LEU A 112 -1.61 -0.56 -8.29
N GLN A 113 -2.65 -0.05 -8.97
CA GLN A 113 -2.54 1.11 -9.86
C GLN A 113 -2.11 2.37 -9.13
N TYR A 114 -2.66 2.59 -7.92
CA TYR A 114 -2.24 3.69 -7.07
C TYR A 114 -0.77 3.58 -6.67
N ASN A 115 -0.31 2.39 -6.25
CA ASN A 115 1.06 2.15 -5.84
C ASN A 115 2.07 2.40 -6.98
N ASP A 116 1.74 2.00 -8.19
CA ASP A 116 2.55 2.29 -9.38
C ASP A 116 2.65 3.80 -9.65
N ASN A 117 1.51 4.49 -9.67
CA ASN A 117 1.47 5.95 -9.81
C ASN A 117 2.20 6.67 -8.66
N PHE A 118 2.08 6.17 -7.42
CA PHE A 118 2.78 6.68 -6.25
C PHE A 118 4.30 6.62 -6.44
N ASN A 119 4.83 5.47 -6.83
CA ASN A 119 6.26 5.29 -7.04
C ASN A 119 6.80 6.23 -8.11
N HIS A 120 6.11 6.34 -9.26
CA HIS A 120 6.49 7.25 -10.34
C HIS A 120 6.47 8.72 -9.89
N TYR A 121 5.43 9.12 -9.17
CA TYR A 121 5.29 10.48 -8.69
C TYR A 121 6.35 10.83 -7.63
N MET A 122 6.51 9.96 -6.62
CA MET A 122 7.33 10.25 -5.44
C MET A 122 8.83 10.29 -5.72
N VAL A 123 9.33 9.55 -6.71
CA VAL A 123 10.75 9.54 -7.07
C VAL A 123 11.27 10.95 -7.46
N HIS A 124 10.39 11.81 -7.93
CA HIS A 124 10.71 13.18 -8.32
C HIS A 124 10.42 14.24 -7.25
N GLN A 125 9.85 13.84 -6.10
CA GLN A 125 9.49 14.79 -5.05
C GLN A 125 10.64 15.02 -4.08
N LYS A 126 10.74 16.27 -3.57
CA LYS A 126 11.71 16.70 -2.57
C LYS A 126 10.98 17.44 -1.45
N GLY A 127 11.60 17.50 -0.27
CA GLY A 127 11.10 18.34 0.83
C GLY A 127 9.92 17.76 1.61
N ILE A 128 9.66 16.45 1.51
CA ILE A 128 8.72 15.77 2.40
C ILE A 128 9.38 15.59 3.76
N ALA A 129 8.66 15.94 4.82
CA ALA A 129 9.16 15.80 6.19
C ALA A 129 9.51 14.34 6.52
N ALA A 130 10.63 14.13 7.21
CA ALA A 130 11.13 12.80 7.56
C ALA A 130 10.10 11.97 8.33
N GLU A 131 9.31 12.63 9.20
CA GLU A 131 8.25 12.00 10.00
C GLU A 131 7.18 11.31 9.13
N LYS A 132 6.91 11.85 7.91
CA LYS A 132 5.94 11.24 6.99
C LYS A 132 6.46 9.94 6.36
N TYR A 133 7.76 9.87 6.12
CA TYR A 133 8.40 8.61 5.72
C TYR A 133 8.39 7.60 6.86
N GLU A 134 8.63 8.03 8.10
CA GLU A 134 8.55 7.14 9.26
C GLU A 134 7.14 6.57 9.46
N GLU A 135 6.09 7.39 9.33
CA GLU A 135 4.69 6.94 9.38
C GLU A 135 4.40 5.90 8.29
N PHE A 136 4.89 6.13 7.07
CA PHE A 136 4.77 5.17 5.98
C PHE A 136 5.49 3.86 6.29
N TYR A 137 6.76 3.88 6.70
CA TYR A 137 7.50 2.67 7.04
C TYR A 137 6.89 1.92 8.23
N LYS A 138 6.35 2.62 9.21
CA LYS A 138 5.58 2.00 10.31
C LYS A 138 4.34 1.28 9.83
N SER A 139 3.67 1.78 8.78
CA SER A 139 2.51 1.11 8.21
C SER A 139 2.84 -0.23 7.53
N LEU A 140 4.12 -0.44 7.17
CA LEU A 140 4.65 -1.68 6.60
C LEU A 140 5.23 -2.63 7.66
N TYR A 141 5.18 -2.28 8.94
CA TYR A 141 5.87 -3.02 10.01
C TYR A 141 5.44 -4.48 10.09
N SER A 142 4.14 -4.75 10.06
CA SER A 142 3.63 -6.12 10.13
C SER A 142 4.15 -6.98 8.97
N MET A 143 4.14 -6.45 7.76
CA MET A 143 4.69 -7.15 6.58
C MET A 143 6.18 -7.45 6.77
N ASN A 144 6.98 -6.45 7.13
CA ASN A 144 8.42 -6.63 7.30
C ASN A 144 8.74 -7.68 8.38
N THR A 145 8.00 -7.67 9.48
CA THR A 145 8.15 -8.65 10.56
C THR A 145 7.79 -10.06 10.09
N ARG A 146 6.70 -10.22 9.32
CA ARG A 146 6.31 -11.51 8.74
C ARG A 146 7.37 -12.08 7.81
N LEU A 147 7.96 -11.23 6.97
CA LEU A 147 9.02 -11.64 6.04
C LEU A 147 10.28 -12.05 6.80
N HIS A 148 10.69 -11.27 7.80
CA HIS A 148 11.84 -11.61 8.63
C HIS A 148 11.65 -12.94 9.35
N TRP A 149 10.53 -13.13 10.03
CA TRP A 149 10.24 -14.40 10.71
C TRP A 149 10.12 -15.59 9.77
N MET A 150 9.64 -15.38 8.56
CA MET A 150 9.60 -16.41 7.52
C MET A 150 11.03 -16.80 7.09
N TYR A 151 11.92 -15.83 6.89
CA TYR A 151 13.29 -16.10 6.49
C TYR A 151 14.09 -16.80 7.61
N GLU A 152 13.93 -16.37 8.87
CA GLU A 152 14.55 -17.06 10.00
C GLU A 152 14.02 -18.51 10.12
N LYS A 153 12.71 -18.71 9.95
CA LYS A 153 12.13 -20.06 9.94
C LYS A 153 12.69 -20.94 8.82
N ALA A 154 12.93 -20.38 7.64
CA ALA A 154 13.55 -21.10 6.53
C ALA A 154 14.99 -21.53 6.82
N LYS A 155 15.74 -20.80 7.64
CA LYS A 155 17.07 -21.24 8.12
C LYS A 155 16.98 -22.46 9.02
N GLU A 156 15.87 -22.62 9.76
CA GLU A 156 15.64 -23.75 10.65
C GLU A 156 15.12 -24.97 9.87
N ASP A 157 14.01 -24.80 9.12
CA ASP A 157 13.28 -25.91 8.49
C ASP A 157 13.77 -26.28 7.10
N LYS A 158 14.64 -25.46 6.49
CA LYS A 158 15.24 -25.68 5.15
C LYS A 158 14.23 -25.80 4.02
N THR A 159 13.04 -25.27 4.17
CA THR A 159 11.96 -25.41 3.18
C THR A 159 12.12 -24.53 1.96
N PHE A 160 12.91 -23.45 2.05
CA PHE A 160 13.40 -22.73 0.89
C PHE A 160 14.82 -22.18 1.09
N ARG A 161 15.43 -21.68 0.01
CA ARG A 161 16.83 -21.25 0.00
C ARG A 161 17.08 -20.03 0.88
N THR A 162 18.17 -20.06 1.64
CA THR A 162 18.65 -18.97 2.50
C THR A 162 20.13 -18.64 2.24
N ASP A 163 20.66 -19.04 1.08
CA ASP A 163 22.00 -18.74 0.61
C ASP A 163 22.11 -17.32 -0.01
N ILE A 164 20.99 -16.66 -0.23
CA ILE A 164 20.90 -15.25 -0.64
C ILE A 164 20.55 -14.41 0.58
N PRO A 165 21.19 -13.25 0.82
CA PRO A 165 20.80 -12.36 1.91
C PRO A 165 19.31 -12.03 1.92
N GLU A 166 18.69 -12.01 3.11
CA GLU A 166 17.26 -11.77 3.31
C GLU A 166 16.73 -10.56 2.53
N GLU A 167 17.40 -9.41 2.67
CA GLU A 167 17.02 -8.19 1.97
C GLU A 167 17.01 -8.37 0.44
N GLN A 168 18.02 -9.02 -0.10
CA GLN A 168 18.13 -9.27 -1.53
C GLN A 168 17.03 -10.23 -2.00
N PHE A 169 16.79 -11.31 -1.26
CA PHE A 169 15.76 -12.31 -1.60
C PHE A 169 14.38 -11.67 -1.67
N PHE A 170 13.97 -10.96 -0.63
CA PHE A 170 12.64 -10.34 -0.59
C PHE A 170 12.49 -9.17 -1.54
N ARG A 171 13.53 -8.34 -1.67
CA ARG A 171 13.50 -7.22 -2.60
C ARG A 171 13.29 -7.69 -4.04
N VAL A 172 14.05 -8.70 -4.50
CA VAL A 172 13.92 -9.22 -5.86
C VAL A 172 12.56 -9.90 -6.04
N THR A 173 12.18 -10.79 -5.13
CA THR A 173 10.94 -11.58 -5.27
C THR A 173 9.70 -10.67 -5.22
N PHE A 174 9.58 -9.86 -4.18
CA PHE A 174 8.34 -9.11 -3.96
C PHE A 174 8.23 -7.85 -4.82
N HIS A 175 9.33 -7.18 -5.13
CA HIS A 175 9.26 -6.09 -6.11
C HIS A 175 8.90 -6.61 -7.51
N SER A 176 9.42 -7.78 -7.91
CA SER A 176 9.04 -8.39 -9.19
C SER A 176 7.56 -8.78 -9.21
N MET A 177 7.07 -9.40 -8.13
CA MET A 177 5.65 -9.76 -8.02
C MET A 177 4.76 -8.52 -8.03
N MET A 178 5.11 -7.50 -7.25
CA MET A 178 4.36 -6.24 -7.20
C MET A 178 4.32 -5.56 -8.58
N ALA A 179 5.46 -5.47 -9.27
CA ALA A 179 5.55 -4.88 -10.59
C ALA A 179 4.70 -5.66 -11.61
N THR A 180 4.73 -6.98 -11.56
CA THR A 180 3.92 -7.84 -12.43
C THR A 180 2.43 -7.63 -12.18
N CYS A 181 2.00 -7.67 -10.92
CA CYS A 181 0.61 -7.42 -10.55
C CYS A 181 0.13 -6.01 -10.97
N ALA A 182 0.96 -4.99 -10.75
CA ALA A 182 0.64 -3.62 -11.15
C ALA A 182 0.54 -3.48 -12.69
N TYR A 183 1.43 -4.14 -13.42
CA TYR A 183 1.41 -4.16 -14.88
C TYR A 183 0.08 -4.74 -15.42
N TYR A 184 -0.32 -5.91 -14.93
CA TYR A 184 -1.59 -6.53 -15.32
C TYR A 184 -2.81 -5.74 -14.82
N ALA A 185 -2.76 -5.18 -13.61
CA ALA A 185 -3.83 -4.31 -13.10
C ALA A 185 -4.02 -3.05 -13.95
N GLY A 186 -2.96 -2.57 -14.60
CA GLY A 186 -2.99 -1.46 -15.57
C GLY A 186 -3.59 -1.83 -16.94
N GLY A 187 -3.95 -3.11 -17.16
CA GLY A 187 -4.54 -3.58 -18.42
C GLY A 187 -3.53 -3.84 -19.55
N PHE A 188 -2.23 -3.89 -19.25
CA PHE A 188 -1.17 -4.16 -20.23
C PHE A 188 -1.07 -5.66 -20.55
N ILE A 189 -2.12 -6.22 -21.09
CA ILE A 189 -2.16 -7.63 -21.52
C ILE A 189 -1.89 -7.67 -23.02
N TRP A 190 -0.76 -8.30 -23.40
CA TRP A 190 -0.45 -8.57 -24.79
C TRP A 190 -1.15 -9.86 -25.21
N GLY A 191 -2.23 -9.76 -25.95
CA GLY A 191 -2.95 -10.92 -26.43
C GLY A 191 -4.22 -10.56 -27.21
N SER A 192 -4.76 -11.53 -27.97
CA SER A 192 -6.07 -11.40 -28.60
C SER A 192 -7.16 -11.25 -27.54
N GLU A 193 -8.31 -10.69 -27.91
CA GLU A 193 -9.45 -10.53 -26.99
C GLU A 193 -9.88 -11.86 -26.31
N GLU A 194 -9.56 -13.00 -26.94
CA GLU A 194 -9.83 -14.36 -26.44
C GLU A 194 -8.94 -14.78 -25.27
N ASN A 195 -7.84 -14.08 -25.02
CA ASN A 195 -6.85 -14.41 -23.99
C ASN A 195 -6.75 -13.33 -22.89
N LYS A 196 -7.87 -12.68 -22.56
CA LYS A 196 -7.87 -11.61 -21.54
C LYS A 196 -7.74 -12.10 -20.10
N ASP A 197 -7.87 -13.40 -19.85
CA ASP A 197 -7.74 -14.01 -18.51
C ASP A 197 -6.61 -15.04 -18.45
N TYR A 198 -5.37 -14.55 -18.33
CA TYR A 198 -4.22 -15.42 -17.96
C TYR A 198 -4.12 -15.68 -16.45
N THR A 199 -5.16 -15.41 -15.69
CA THR A 199 -5.16 -15.46 -14.22
C THR A 199 -6.18 -16.42 -13.64
N GLU A 200 -6.69 -17.34 -14.45
CA GLU A 200 -7.40 -18.52 -13.93
C GLU A 200 -6.45 -19.63 -13.48
#